data_ef7ac34d78e1cbebc47e3c426e37c5e6
#
_entry.id   ef7ac34d78e1cbebc47e3c426e37c5e6
#
_cell.length_a   1.000
_cell.length_b   1.000
_cell.length_c   1.000
_cell.angle_alpha   90.00
_cell.angle_beta   90.00
_cell.angle_gamma   90.00
#
_symmetry.space_group_name_H-M   'P 1'
#
loop_
_entity.id
_entity.type
_entity.pdbx_description
1 polymer ?
#
loop_
_entity_poly.entity_id
_entity_poly.type
_entity_poly.pdbx_seq_one_letter_code
_entity_poly.pdbx_strand_id
1 'polypeptide(L)'
;MHMTTGIGFNTEKYLKAQVAKIEQRVSLFDKLYLEFGGKLRWDNHASRVLPGYALDTKIQMLRRLRGQIEMVHCISAKDIEARKIRGDSGLPYEDQILRDINELAELGLPVSAVVINRFSGEWSALKFKQRMENRGLRVFIGYEIPNYLSDLDRVLSDEGYGKPEYVPTEKRIVIVTAPGPGSGKMSFAMSQVYQDRKRGIASGFAKFETFPIWSLELNHPVNVAYEAATADIGDYNLVDPFHQAAYGVIAINYNRDVENFAILRRMIERMVGPDDPMSGYKSPTDMGVNMAAEGIIDDEACREAAKQEIVRRYFRYNRDFVEGSTGRDTLRRMDEIMAKVGVKPDDRSVVSPARQAAEEAERRRDAGKGHRGIYCGAAIELRLGDEEIIAKGKNSSLMHAESAAILNAVKIFAKLPDDTHVISPQVIDSMIRLKRIFGSSAASLDVKEVLDALAASSVTDEKARRCIEALALLKGCEMHTTHLLNNGDETPLKQLGINVTTDAKIPLPTL
;
A
#
# COMPACT_ATOMS: atom_id res chain seq x y z
N MET A 1 1.17 -26.61 -0.18
CA MET A 1 2.34 -25.74 -0.12
C MET A 1 2.35 -25.14 1.28
N HIS A 2 3.27 -25.58 2.13
CA HIS A 2 3.32 -25.11 3.52
C HIS A 2 3.89 -23.70 3.54
N MET A 3 3.12 -22.73 4.06
CA MET A 3 3.69 -21.41 4.35
C MET A 3 4.65 -21.57 5.52
N THR A 4 5.94 -21.43 5.26
CA THR A 4 6.94 -21.34 6.33
C THR A 4 6.65 -20.08 7.15
N THR A 5 6.38 -20.28 8.45
CA THR A 5 6.15 -19.23 9.45
C THR A 5 7.44 -18.46 9.80
N GLY A 6 8.46 -18.56 8.96
CA GLY A 6 9.78 -17.97 9.17
C GLY A 6 9.76 -16.45 9.05
N ILE A 7 10.48 -15.77 9.93
CA ILE A 7 10.86 -14.37 9.76
C ILE A 7 11.87 -14.34 8.61
N GLY A 8 11.43 -13.91 7.40
CA GLY A 8 12.28 -13.82 6.22
C GLY A 8 13.12 -12.53 6.17
N PHE A 9 12.76 -11.53 6.97
CA PHE A 9 13.37 -10.20 6.92
C PHE A 9 13.67 -9.64 8.30
N ASN A 10 14.86 -9.09 8.46
CA ASN A 10 15.30 -8.41 9.68
C ASN A 10 15.27 -6.89 9.48
N THR A 11 14.23 -6.24 10.01
CA THR A 11 14.03 -4.79 9.92
C THR A 11 15.21 -4.01 10.52
N GLU A 12 15.79 -4.45 11.63
CA GLU A 12 16.89 -3.73 12.29
C GLU A 12 18.17 -3.76 11.45
N LYS A 13 18.52 -4.92 10.88
CA LYS A 13 19.66 -5.06 9.95
C LYS A 13 19.48 -4.14 8.74
N TYR A 14 18.29 -4.13 8.15
CA TYR A 14 17.96 -3.25 7.04
C TYR A 14 18.09 -1.77 7.42
N LEU A 15 17.47 -1.35 8.53
CA LEU A 15 17.51 0.04 8.99
C LEU A 15 18.94 0.54 9.20
N LYS A 16 19.80 -0.29 9.80
CA LYS A 16 21.22 0.06 10.00
C LYS A 16 21.94 0.28 8.66
N ALA A 17 21.78 -0.62 7.72
CA ALA A 17 22.40 -0.53 6.38
C ALA A 17 21.86 0.68 5.60
N GLN A 18 20.53 0.87 5.61
CA GLN A 18 19.87 1.94 4.87
C GLN A 18 20.24 3.33 5.39
N VAL A 19 20.26 3.53 6.71
CA VAL A 19 20.67 4.81 7.34
C VAL A 19 22.12 5.10 7.00
N ALA A 20 23.03 4.13 7.16
CA ALA A 20 24.45 4.31 6.82
C ALA A 20 24.64 4.70 5.34
N LYS A 21 23.85 4.09 4.43
CA LYS A 21 23.91 4.43 3.00
C LYS A 21 23.37 5.83 2.70
N ILE A 22 22.32 6.27 3.40
CA ILE A 22 21.83 7.66 3.32
C ILE A 22 22.90 8.63 3.81
N GLU A 23 23.49 8.39 4.97
CA GLU A 23 24.53 9.24 5.55
C GLU A 23 25.77 9.34 4.63
N GLN A 24 26.18 8.22 4.03
CA GLN A 24 27.23 8.22 3.02
C GLN A 24 26.86 9.11 1.81
N ARG A 25 25.60 9.07 1.35
CA ARG A 25 25.14 9.92 0.24
C ARG A 25 25.12 11.39 0.65
N VAL A 26 24.61 11.70 1.84
CA VAL A 26 24.56 13.07 2.39
C VAL A 26 25.95 13.69 2.53
N SER A 27 26.97 12.90 2.88
CA SER A 27 28.33 13.40 3.07
C SER A 27 28.95 13.99 1.80
N LEU A 28 28.39 13.68 0.63
CA LEU A 28 28.86 14.20 -0.67
C LEU A 28 28.34 15.60 -0.99
N PHE A 29 27.37 16.13 -0.24
CA PHE A 29 26.66 17.38 -0.53
C PHE A 29 26.50 18.25 0.71
N ASP A 30 26.32 19.54 0.51
CA ASP A 30 25.87 20.46 1.58
C ASP A 30 24.41 20.17 1.95
N LYS A 31 23.59 19.79 0.95
CA LYS A 31 22.18 19.46 1.09
C LYS A 31 21.78 18.33 0.15
N LEU A 32 20.98 17.38 0.61
CA LEU A 32 20.47 16.28 -0.20
C LEU A 32 18.94 16.31 -0.22
N TYR A 33 18.37 16.39 -1.41
CA TYR A 33 16.95 16.13 -1.64
C TYR A 33 16.74 14.63 -1.82
N LEU A 34 16.04 13.99 -0.89
CA LEU A 34 15.80 12.56 -0.87
C LEU A 34 14.33 12.29 -1.19
N GLU A 35 14.05 11.85 -2.41
CA GLU A 35 12.71 11.48 -2.84
C GLU A 35 12.29 10.15 -2.23
N PHE A 36 11.23 10.15 -1.43
CA PHE A 36 10.66 8.95 -0.86
C PHE A 36 9.60 8.35 -1.77
N GLY A 37 9.86 7.12 -2.21
CA GLY A 37 8.88 6.28 -2.91
C GLY A 37 7.95 5.55 -1.94
N GLY A 38 6.69 5.32 -2.37
CA GLY A 38 5.70 4.57 -1.62
C GLY A 38 5.21 5.26 -0.34
N LYS A 39 4.62 4.47 0.55
CA LYS A 39 4.02 4.96 1.80
C LYS A 39 5.08 5.13 2.88
N LEU A 40 5.02 6.24 3.62
CA LEU A 40 5.88 6.44 4.79
C LEU A 40 5.41 5.58 5.98
N ARG A 41 4.12 5.45 6.17
CA ARG A 41 3.49 4.68 7.24
C ARG A 41 2.56 3.63 6.64
N TRP A 42 2.40 2.51 7.31
CA TRP A 42 1.54 1.39 6.88
C TRP A 42 1.94 0.83 5.51
N ASP A 43 3.24 0.54 5.34
CA ASP A 43 3.74 -0.11 4.12
C ASP A 43 3.36 -1.60 4.10
N ASN A 44 2.05 -1.82 3.87
CA ASN A 44 1.47 -3.16 3.86
C ASN A 44 2.06 -4.03 2.74
N HIS A 45 2.49 -3.43 1.61
CA HIS A 45 3.10 -4.23 0.55
C HIS A 45 4.43 -4.80 1.02
N ALA A 46 5.32 -3.95 1.55
CA ALA A 46 6.62 -4.40 2.05
C ALA A 46 6.47 -5.45 3.17
N SER A 47 5.56 -5.23 4.13
CA SER A 47 5.36 -6.19 5.23
C SER A 47 4.79 -7.54 4.80
N ARG A 48 4.03 -7.59 3.68
CA ARG A 48 3.47 -8.82 3.13
C ARG A 48 4.46 -9.58 2.26
N VAL A 49 5.38 -8.88 1.61
CA VAL A 49 6.38 -9.47 0.70
C VAL A 49 7.66 -9.85 1.46
N LEU A 50 7.97 -9.14 2.53
CA LEU A 50 9.15 -9.32 3.37
C LEU A 50 8.71 -9.63 4.81
N PRO A 51 8.42 -10.90 5.16
CA PRO A 51 7.97 -11.28 6.51
C PRO A 51 8.98 -10.87 7.58
N GLY A 52 8.58 -9.99 8.50
CA GLY A 52 9.45 -9.35 9.50
C GLY A 52 9.73 -7.87 9.21
N TYR A 53 9.34 -7.34 8.05
CA TYR A 53 9.36 -5.91 7.77
C TYR A 53 8.26 -5.20 8.58
N ALA A 54 8.63 -4.33 9.49
CA ALA A 54 7.69 -3.59 10.32
C ALA A 54 6.94 -2.52 9.49
N LEU A 55 5.62 -2.38 9.72
CA LEU A 55 4.77 -1.45 8.97
C LEU A 55 5.22 0.02 9.06
N ASP A 56 5.93 0.38 10.11
CA ASP A 56 6.44 1.73 10.39
C ASP A 56 7.96 1.86 10.14
N THR A 57 8.58 0.90 9.44
CA THR A 57 10.04 0.87 9.20
C THR A 57 10.57 2.18 8.65
N LYS A 58 9.88 2.81 7.68
CA LYS A 58 10.30 4.11 7.14
C LYS A 58 10.23 5.23 8.18
N ILE A 59 9.25 5.21 9.05
CA ILE A 59 9.15 6.15 10.18
C ILE A 59 10.29 5.95 11.17
N GLN A 60 10.59 4.70 11.51
CA GLN A 60 11.73 4.39 12.39
C GLN A 60 13.05 4.91 11.80
N MET A 61 13.25 4.77 10.49
CA MET A 61 14.41 5.31 9.78
C MET A 61 14.46 6.83 9.84
N LEU A 62 13.36 7.54 9.54
CA LEU A 62 13.30 8.99 9.62
C LEU A 62 13.56 9.50 11.04
N ARG A 63 13.12 8.76 12.06
CA ARG A 63 13.42 9.08 13.47
C ARG A 63 14.91 8.98 13.79
N ARG A 64 15.65 8.04 13.21
CA ARG A 64 17.11 7.93 13.37
C ARG A 64 17.85 9.12 12.74
N LEU A 65 17.28 9.71 11.70
CA LEU A 65 17.81 10.89 11.01
C LEU A 65 17.24 12.22 11.53
N ARG A 66 16.38 12.20 12.56
CA ARG A 66 15.52 13.32 13.00
C ARG A 66 16.23 14.67 13.12
N GLY A 67 17.45 14.73 13.62
CA GLY A 67 18.19 15.99 13.76
C GLY A 67 18.63 16.63 12.45
N GLN A 68 18.69 15.86 11.37
CA GLN A 68 19.27 16.22 10.08
C GLN A 68 18.23 16.39 8.96
N ILE A 69 16.95 16.03 9.22
CA ILE A 69 15.91 16.01 8.18
C ILE A 69 14.92 17.16 8.31
N GLU A 70 14.40 17.57 7.16
CA GLU A 70 13.24 18.45 6.98
C GLU A 70 12.31 17.83 5.95
N MET A 71 11.00 17.93 6.14
CA MET A 71 10.03 17.22 5.29
C MET A 71 9.23 18.19 4.43
N VAL A 72 9.17 17.91 3.13
CA VAL A 72 8.36 18.62 2.15
C VAL A 72 7.36 17.64 1.53
N HIS A 73 6.08 18.02 1.53
CA HIS A 73 5.01 17.20 0.98
C HIS A 73 4.54 17.74 -0.37
N CYS A 74 4.63 16.94 -1.43
CA CYS A 74 4.23 17.30 -2.78
C CYS A 74 2.84 16.79 -3.14
N ILE A 75 2.10 17.56 -3.95
CA ILE A 75 0.84 17.13 -4.58
C ILE A 75 0.74 17.75 -5.98
N SER A 76 0.07 17.06 -6.91
CA SER A 76 -0.21 17.61 -8.24
C SER A 76 -1.49 18.47 -8.22
N ALA A 77 -1.44 19.64 -8.82
CA ALA A 77 -2.63 20.50 -9.02
C ALA A 77 -3.73 19.75 -9.80
N LYS A 78 -3.33 18.92 -10.77
CA LYS A 78 -4.26 18.09 -11.58
C LYS A 78 -4.92 16.99 -10.75
N ASP A 79 -4.21 16.38 -9.79
CA ASP A 79 -4.78 15.38 -8.88
C ASP A 79 -5.79 16.02 -7.90
N ILE A 80 -5.55 17.29 -7.48
CA ILE A 80 -6.51 18.07 -6.69
C ILE A 80 -7.76 18.36 -7.52
N GLU A 81 -7.60 18.86 -8.75
CA GLU A 81 -8.70 19.18 -9.66
C GLU A 81 -9.58 17.96 -9.96
N ALA A 82 -8.94 16.81 -10.21
CA ALA A 82 -9.60 15.53 -10.46
C ALA A 82 -10.17 14.88 -9.19
N ARG A 83 -9.94 15.45 -8.01
CA ARG A 83 -10.26 14.85 -6.69
C ARG A 83 -9.84 13.38 -6.61
N LYS A 84 -8.62 13.12 -7.06
CA LYS A 84 -8.08 11.75 -7.15
C LYS A 84 -8.11 11.05 -5.80
N ILE A 85 -8.75 9.89 -5.78
CA ILE A 85 -8.93 9.09 -4.57
C ILE A 85 -7.77 8.10 -4.43
N ARG A 86 -7.26 7.97 -3.21
CA ARG A 86 -6.24 6.99 -2.87
C ARG A 86 -6.91 5.64 -2.58
N GLY A 87 -6.56 4.62 -3.38
CA GLY A 87 -7.25 3.33 -3.38
C GLY A 87 -7.17 2.51 -2.08
N ASP A 88 -6.25 2.83 -1.17
CA ASP A 88 -6.11 2.11 0.10
C ASP A 88 -6.84 2.78 1.28
N SER A 89 -6.96 4.11 1.25
CA SER A 89 -7.63 4.87 2.30
C SER A 89 -9.03 5.35 1.92
N GLY A 90 -9.37 5.32 0.61
CA GLY A 90 -10.61 5.89 0.10
C GLY A 90 -10.69 7.43 0.21
N LEU A 91 -9.59 8.10 0.60
CA LEU A 91 -9.56 9.55 0.75
C LEU A 91 -9.07 10.22 -0.53
N PRO A 92 -9.61 11.41 -0.89
CA PRO A 92 -9.01 12.30 -1.86
C PRO A 92 -7.57 12.64 -1.47
N TYR A 93 -6.68 12.83 -2.44
CA TYR A 93 -5.26 13.14 -2.17
C TYR A 93 -5.09 14.38 -1.30
N GLU A 94 -5.92 15.38 -1.47
CA GLU A 94 -5.92 16.62 -0.67
C GLU A 94 -6.25 16.38 0.81
N ASP A 95 -7.13 15.43 1.12
CA ASP A 95 -7.47 15.05 2.48
C ASP A 95 -6.44 14.07 3.06
N GLN A 96 -5.86 13.23 2.21
CA GLN A 96 -4.77 12.35 2.60
C GLN A 96 -3.54 13.15 3.07
N ILE A 97 -3.18 14.24 2.38
CA ILE A 97 -2.08 15.13 2.82
C ILE A 97 -2.33 15.67 4.22
N LEU A 98 -3.54 16.13 4.52
CA LEU A 98 -3.88 16.64 5.85
C LEU A 98 -3.71 15.57 6.92
N ARG A 99 -4.14 14.36 6.62
CA ARG A 99 -3.94 13.21 7.50
C ARG A 99 -2.45 12.91 7.69
N ASP A 100 -1.69 12.85 6.59
CA ASP A 100 -0.24 12.58 6.64
C ASP A 100 0.49 13.63 7.48
N ILE A 101 0.18 14.93 7.31
CA ILE A 101 0.78 16.03 8.08
C ILE A 101 0.50 15.88 9.57
N ASN A 102 -0.74 15.60 9.95
CA ASN A 102 -1.11 15.42 11.36
C ASN A 102 -0.41 14.21 11.96
N GLU A 103 -0.46 13.05 11.29
CA GLU A 103 0.18 11.83 11.75
C GLU A 103 1.72 11.98 11.88
N LEU A 104 2.36 12.66 10.93
CA LEU A 104 3.80 12.92 10.97
C LEU A 104 4.16 13.88 12.11
N ALA A 105 3.36 14.92 12.35
CA ALA A 105 3.57 15.84 13.45
C ALA A 105 3.48 15.13 14.82
N GLU A 106 2.49 14.25 15.02
CA GLU A 106 2.36 13.41 16.23
C GLU A 106 3.58 12.51 16.44
N LEU A 107 4.20 12.05 15.34
CA LEU A 107 5.40 11.22 15.38
C LEU A 107 6.70 12.03 15.59
N GLY A 108 6.60 13.37 15.70
CA GLY A 108 7.72 14.28 15.86
C GLY A 108 8.52 14.51 14.57
N LEU A 109 7.88 14.36 13.41
CA LEU A 109 8.41 14.57 12.06
C LEU A 109 7.56 15.62 11.31
N PRO A 110 7.51 16.87 11.77
CA PRO A 110 6.62 17.88 11.19
C PRO A 110 6.98 18.17 9.73
N VAL A 111 5.95 18.35 8.89
CA VAL A 111 6.10 18.82 7.50
C VAL A 111 6.33 20.31 7.52
N SER A 112 7.43 20.76 6.91
CA SER A 112 7.83 22.18 6.90
C SER A 112 7.20 22.98 5.77
N ALA A 113 6.85 22.31 4.65
CA ALA A 113 6.22 22.94 3.49
C ALA A 113 5.38 21.95 2.68
N VAL A 114 4.34 22.45 2.03
CA VAL A 114 3.58 21.76 0.99
C VAL A 114 3.88 22.39 -0.36
N VAL A 115 4.10 21.57 -1.39
CA VAL A 115 4.35 22.05 -2.76
C VAL A 115 3.29 21.50 -3.70
N ILE A 116 2.55 22.40 -4.32
CA ILE A 116 1.55 22.08 -5.34
C ILE A 116 2.24 22.14 -6.70
N ASN A 117 2.57 20.96 -7.24
CA ASN A 117 3.27 20.84 -8.52
C ASN A 117 2.31 20.79 -9.72
N ARG A 118 2.87 20.96 -10.92
CA ARG A 118 2.15 20.89 -12.20
C ARG A 118 0.98 21.87 -12.28
N PHE A 119 1.13 23.02 -11.64
CA PHE A 119 0.11 24.05 -11.66
C PHE A 119 0.10 24.76 -13.00
N SER A 120 -1.07 24.85 -13.64
CA SER A 120 -1.34 25.56 -14.91
C SER A 120 -2.53 26.51 -14.83
N GLY A 121 -3.03 26.78 -13.61
CA GLY A 121 -4.15 27.70 -13.38
C GLY A 121 -5.36 27.04 -12.68
N GLU A 122 -5.24 25.82 -12.16
CA GLU A 122 -6.33 25.08 -11.52
C GLU A 122 -6.84 25.82 -10.26
N TRP A 123 -8.11 26.21 -10.31
CA TRP A 123 -8.71 26.98 -9.22
C TRP A 123 -8.87 26.19 -7.91
N SER A 124 -9.14 24.90 -8.01
CA SER A 124 -9.18 23.99 -6.86
C SER A 124 -7.84 23.95 -6.12
N ALA A 125 -6.71 24.01 -6.87
CA ALA A 125 -5.37 24.06 -6.30
C ALA A 125 -5.12 25.37 -5.53
N LEU A 126 -5.63 26.51 -6.02
CA LEU A 126 -5.55 27.80 -5.30
C LEU A 126 -6.38 27.78 -4.02
N LYS A 127 -7.58 27.20 -4.07
CA LYS A 127 -8.40 26.99 -2.85
C LYS A 127 -7.71 26.08 -1.84
N PHE A 128 -7.08 25.00 -2.33
CA PHE A 128 -6.32 24.09 -1.47
C PHE A 128 -5.14 24.83 -0.82
N LYS A 129 -4.38 25.63 -1.59
CA LYS A 129 -3.32 26.50 -1.08
C LYS A 129 -3.83 27.35 0.07
N GLN A 130 -4.89 28.15 -0.16
CA GLN A 130 -5.46 29.02 0.85
C GLN A 130 -5.91 28.27 2.10
N ARG A 131 -6.52 27.08 1.95
CA ARG A 131 -6.93 26.21 3.06
C ARG A 131 -5.75 25.75 3.92
N MET A 132 -4.60 25.46 3.29
CA MET A 132 -3.38 25.06 3.98
C MET A 132 -2.71 26.23 4.70
N GLU A 133 -2.63 27.38 4.04
CA GLU A 133 -2.06 28.62 4.60
C GLU A 133 -2.88 29.11 5.82
N ASN A 134 -4.21 29.02 5.76
CA ASN A 134 -5.09 29.33 6.89
C ASN A 134 -4.86 28.41 8.11
N ARG A 135 -4.20 27.25 7.91
CA ARG A 135 -3.78 26.33 8.96
C ARG A 135 -2.33 26.54 9.43
N GLY A 136 -1.68 27.59 8.95
CA GLY A 136 -0.31 27.94 9.31
C GLY A 136 0.76 27.15 8.54
N LEU A 137 0.42 26.44 7.46
CA LEU A 137 1.38 25.72 6.64
C LEU A 137 1.95 26.64 5.55
N ARG A 138 3.24 26.51 5.27
CA ARG A 138 3.87 27.14 4.12
C ARG A 138 3.53 26.38 2.85
N VAL A 139 2.97 27.06 1.83
CA VAL A 139 2.56 26.44 0.57
C VAL A 139 3.19 27.14 -0.62
N PHE A 140 3.84 26.38 -1.47
CA PHE A 140 4.55 26.86 -2.66
C PHE A 140 3.94 26.27 -3.93
N ILE A 141 4.07 27.00 -5.05
CA ILE A 141 3.56 26.58 -6.35
C ILE A 141 4.71 26.17 -7.26
N GLY A 142 4.65 24.92 -7.75
CA GLY A 142 5.48 24.39 -8.82
C GLY A 142 4.69 24.39 -10.13
N TYR A 143 5.12 25.17 -11.10
CA TYR A 143 4.43 25.33 -12.38
C TYR A 143 4.61 24.09 -13.29
N GLU A 144 3.62 23.86 -14.15
CA GLU A 144 3.78 22.87 -15.21
C GLU A 144 4.76 23.41 -16.27
N ILE A 145 5.77 22.61 -16.60
CA ILE A 145 6.76 22.95 -17.61
C ILE A 145 6.33 22.26 -18.90
N PRO A 146 5.94 23.04 -19.95
CA PRO A 146 5.61 22.46 -21.24
C PRO A 146 6.79 21.69 -21.83
N ASN A 147 6.50 20.56 -22.46
CA ASN A 147 7.49 19.67 -23.05
C ASN A 147 8.58 19.19 -22.06
N TYR A 148 8.19 19.00 -20.79
CA TYR A 148 9.08 18.50 -19.76
C TYR A 148 9.82 17.23 -20.24
N LEU A 149 11.12 17.19 -20.02
CA LEU A 149 12.09 16.19 -20.48
C LEU A 149 12.42 16.21 -21.99
N SER A 150 11.63 16.81 -22.86
CA SER A 150 11.98 16.91 -24.30
C SER A 150 12.67 18.24 -24.68
N ASP A 151 12.43 19.30 -23.88
CA ASP A 151 13.03 20.62 -24.04
C ASP A 151 13.90 20.98 -22.82
N LEU A 152 15.13 20.46 -22.80
CA LEU A 152 16.05 20.68 -21.68
C LEU A 152 16.49 22.14 -21.54
N ASP A 153 16.53 22.93 -22.62
CA ASP A 153 16.89 24.34 -22.56
C ASP A 153 15.86 25.11 -21.74
N ARG A 154 14.61 24.82 -21.99
CA ARG A 154 13.50 25.40 -21.22
C ARG A 154 13.46 24.91 -19.80
N VAL A 155 13.62 23.59 -19.58
CA VAL A 155 13.60 22.99 -18.23
C VAL A 155 14.69 23.62 -17.35
N LEU A 156 15.90 23.78 -17.87
CA LEU A 156 17.06 24.33 -17.15
C LEU A 156 17.21 25.84 -17.31
N SER A 157 16.09 26.58 -17.31
CA SER A 157 16.04 28.03 -17.41
C SER A 157 15.21 28.65 -16.29
N ASP A 158 15.16 30.00 -16.29
CA ASP A 158 14.32 30.77 -15.36
C ASP A 158 12.81 30.60 -15.66
N GLU A 159 12.43 30.17 -16.86
CA GLU A 159 11.06 29.80 -17.22
C GLU A 159 10.70 28.34 -16.87
N GLY A 160 11.69 27.52 -16.54
CA GLY A 160 11.55 26.14 -16.13
C GLY A 160 11.78 25.96 -14.63
N TYR A 161 12.88 25.35 -14.26
CA TYR A 161 13.24 25.08 -12.86
C TYR A 161 13.50 26.34 -12.02
N GLY A 162 13.81 27.47 -12.65
CA GLY A 162 13.95 28.74 -11.98
C GLY A 162 12.63 29.46 -11.67
N LYS A 163 11.52 29.09 -12.32
CA LYS A 163 10.23 29.79 -12.22
C LYS A 163 9.52 29.62 -10.86
N PRO A 164 9.48 28.41 -10.24
CA PRO A 164 8.87 28.26 -8.92
C PRO A 164 9.56 29.11 -7.86
N GLU A 165 8.79 29.54 -6.86
CA GLU A 165 9.37 30.11 -5.65
C GLU A 165 10.34 29.10 -5.00
N TYR A 166 11.47 29.61 -4.54
CA TYR A 166 12.41 28.78 -3.78
C TYR A 166 11.82 28.37 -2.44
N VAL A 167 11.85 27.09 -2.15
CA VAL A 167 11.41 26.58 -0.84
C VAL A 167 12.61 26.61 0.13
N PRO A 168 12.66 27.58 1.07
CA PRO A 168 13.77 27.66 1.98
C PRO A 168 13.75 26.47 2.95
N THR A 169 14.85 25.72 2.99
CA THR A 169 15.07 24.58 3.87
C THR A 169 16.42 24.74 4.58
N GLU A 170 16.48 24.34 5.86
CA GLU A 170 17.64 24.56 6.74
C GLU A 170 18.44 23.28 6.99
N LYS A 171 17.81 22.12 6.86
CA LYS A 171 18.44 20.83 7.18
C LYS A 171 19.22 20.27 6.00
N ARG A 172 20.22 19.43 6.32
CA ARG A 172 21.05 18.78 5.29
C ARG A 172 20.30 17.77 4.44
N ILE A 173 19.22 17.18 4.95
CA ILE A 173 18.39 16.20 4.23
C ILE A 173 16.98 16.75 4.10
N VAL A 174 16.52 16.94 2.87
CA VAL A 174 15.16 17.32 2.59
C VAL A 174 14.41 16.08 2.08
N ILE A 175 13.51 15.56 2.90
CA ILE A 175 12.67 14.43 2.56
C ILE A 175 11.51 14.93 1.68
N VAL A 176 11.43 14.44 0.45
CA VAL A 176 10.37 14.79 -0.49
C VAL A 176 9.38 13.63 -0.58
N THR A 177 8.18 13.84 -0.09
CA THR A 177 7.12 12.82 -0.05
C THR A 177 5.83 13.29 -0.74
N ALA A 178 4.87 12.37 -0.93
CA ALA A 178 3.60 12.68 -1.60
C ALA A 178 2.53 11.62 -1.30
N PRO A 179 1.23 11.92 -1.48
CA PRO A 179 0.15 10.95 -1.27
C PRO A 179 0.14 9.81 -2.31
N GLY A 180 0.79 10.02 -3.47
CA GLY A 180 0.83 9.01 -4.54
C GLY A 180 1.79 9.33 -5.67
N PRO A 181 1.85 8.46 -6.70
CA PRO A 181 2.69 8.66 -7.88
C PRO A 181 2.18 9.86 -8.71
N GLY A 182 3.09 10.45 -9.52
CA GLY A 182 2.75 11.58 -10.40
C GLY A 182 2.61 12.95 -9.70
N SER A 183 2.87 13.04 -8.40
CA SER A 183 2.77 14.29 -7.62
C SER A 183 3.92 15.29 -7.85
N GLY A 184 4.84 15.00 -8.75
CA GLY A 184 5.93 15.91 -9.14
C GLY A 184 7.10 15.99 -8.16
N LYS A 185 7.33 14.97 -7.31
CA LYS A 185 8.43 14.94 -6.33
C LYS A 185 9.81 15.15 -6.95
N MET A 186 10.14 14.38 -8.00
CA MET A 186 11.43 14.49 -8.69
C MET A 186 11.59 15.86 -9.33
N SER A 187 10.58 16.38 -10.03
CA SER A 187 10.63 17.72 -10.65
C SER A 187 10.85 18.81 -9.61
N PHE A 188 10.18 18.74 -8.46
CA PHE A 188 10.41 19.64 -7.33
C PHE A 188 11.85 19.55 -6.83
N ALA A 189 12.33 18.34 -6.51
CA ALA A 189 13.68 18.14 -5.99
C ALA A 189 14.75 18.65 -6.95
N MET A 190 14.64 18.36 -8.25
CA MET A 190 15.56 18.82 -9.28
C MET A 190 15.49 20.35 -9.50
N SER A 191 14.30 20.94 -9.40
CA SER A 191 14.14 22.41 -9.42
C SER A 191 14.84 23.06 -8.24
N GLN A 192 14.74 22.47 -7.03
CA GLN A 192 15.44 22.98 -5.85
C GLN A 192 16.97 22.83 -6.00
N VAL A 193 17.46 21.69 -6.51
CA VAL A 193 18.89 21.52 -6.84
C VAL A 193 19.34 22.60 -7.81
N TYR A 194 18.61 22.85 -8.91
CA TYR A 194 18.93 23.90 -9.87
C TYR A 194 19.02 25.29 -9.22
N GLN A 195 18.06 25.62 -8.35
CA GLN A 195 18.03 26.92 -7.68
C GLN A 195 19.10 27.05 -6.57
N ASP A 196 19.39 25.97 -5.84
CA ASP A 196 20.48 25.89 -4.86
C ASP A 196 21.84 26.14 -5.54
N ARG A 197 22.09 25.49 -6.69
CA ARG A 197 23.34 25.67 -7.45
C ARG A 197 23.53 27.12 -7.87
N LYS A 198 22.46 27.80 -8.31
CA LYS A 198 22.52 29.25 -8.60
C LYS A 198 22.85 30.09 -7.35
N ARG A 199 22.58 29.59 -6.16
CA ARG A 199 22.90 30.21 -4.85
C ARG A 199 24.24 29.79 -4.27
N GLY A 200 25.00 28.96 -4.98
CA GLY A 200 26.29 28.45 -4.53
C GLY A 200 26.21 27.32 -3.49
N ILE A 201 25.05 26.69 -3.33
CA ILE A 201 24.85 25.55 -2.44
C ILE A 201 25.08 24.24 -3.22
N ALA A 202 26.04 23.43 -2.78
CA ALA A 202 26.32 22.13 -3.39
C ALA A 202 25.27 21.09 -2.99
N SER A 203 24.05 21.22 -3.52
CA SER A 203 22.96 20.28 -3.25
C SER A 203 22.91 19.11 -4.24
N GLY A 204 22.37 17.99 -3.81
CA GLY A 204 22.22 16.77 -4.60
C GLY A 204 20.82 16.18 -4.54
N PHE A 205 20.59 15.18 -5.37
CA PHE A 205 19.33 14.42 -5.45
C PHE A 205 19.60 12.94 -5.31
N ALA A 206 18.74 12.23 -4.59
CA ALA A 206 18.71 10.77 -4.57
C ALA A 206 17.26 10.26 -4.39
N LYS A 207 17.01 9.02 -4.82
CA LYS A 207 15.75 8.32 -4.61
C LYS A 207 15.90 7.34 -3.46
N PHE A 208 14.95 7.33 -2.54
CA PHE A 208 14.79 6.26 -1.58
C PHE A 208 13.76 5.25 -2.11
N GLU A 209 14.18 4.01 -2.22
CA GLU A 209 13.34 2.94 -2.73
C GLU A 209 13.50 1.69 -1.88
N THR A 210 12.43 0.91 -1.75
CA THR A 210 12.45 -0.42 -1.15
C THR A 210 12.37 -1.48 -2.23
N PHE A 211 11.60 -1.22 -3.29
CA PHE A 211 11.41 -2.10 -4.46
C PHE A 211 11.61 -1.33 -5.77
N PRO A 212 12.05 -2.03 -6.85
CA PRO A 212 12.56 -3.39 -6.82
C PRO A 212 13.85 -3.50 -6.01
N ILE A 213 14.14 -4.69 -5.47
CA ILE A 213 15.42 -4.95 -4.80
C ILE A 213 16.46 -5.24 -5.90
N TRP A 214 17.40 -4.32 -6.07
CA TRP A 214 18.27 -4.24 -7.23
C TRP A 214 19.16 -5.47 -7.45
N SER A 215 19.61 -6.11 -6.36
CA SER A 215 20.51 -7.25 -6.38
C SER A 215 19.81 -8.62 -6.49
N LEU A 216 18.48 -8.67 -6.48
CA LEU A 216 17.73 -9.88 -6.74
C LEU A 216 17.55 -10.10 -8.24
N GLU A 217 17.29 -11.33 -8.64
CA GLU A 217 17.02 -11.68 -10.04
C GLU A 217 15.74 -10.97 -10.57
N LEU A 218 15.70 -10.74 -11.89
CA LEU A 218 14.56 -10.10 -12.55
C LEU A 218 13.23 -10.81 -12.24
N ASN A 219 13.25 -12.15 -12.25
CA ASN A 219 12.06 -12.98 -12.02
C ASN A 219 11.92 -13.42 -10.55
N HIS A 220 12.69 -12.84 -9.65
CA HIS A 220 12.55 -13.14 -8.23
C HIS A 220 11.15 -12.76 -7.74
N PRO A 221 10.41 -13.66 -7.05
CA PRO A 221 9.03 -13.40 -6.63
C PRO A 221 8.82 -12.08 -5.89
N VAL A 222 9.80 -11.65 -5.07
CA VAL A 222 9.79 -10.35 -4.37
C VAL A 222 9.71 -9.18 -5.34
N ASN A 223 10.53 -9.18 -6.41
CA ASN A 223 10.50 -8.14 -7.44
C ASN A 223 9.24 -8.25 -8.31
N VAL A 224 8.81 -9.47 -8.64
CA VAL A 224 7.57 -9.71 -9.40
C VAL A 224 6.32 -9.29 -8.60
N ALA A 225 6.32 -9.40 -7.26
CA ALA A 225 5.23 -8.90 -6.42
C ALA A 225 5.11 -7.36 -6.49
N TYR A 226 6.21 -6.65 -6.73
CA TYR A 226 6.17 -5.21 -6.99
C TYR A 226 5.52 -4.89 -8.35
N GLU A 227 5.85 -5.65 -9.42
CA GLU A 227 5.15 -5.54 -10.71
C GLU A 227 3.64 -5.78 -10.55
N ALA A 228 3.25 -6.78 -9.76
CA ALA A 228 1.86 -7.05 -9.45
C ALA A 228 1.19 -5.89 -8.68
N ALA A 229 1.92 -5.22 -7.79
CA ALA A 229 1.39 -4.08 -7.03
C ALA A 229 1.18 -2.82 -7.87
N THR A 230 1.80 -2.74 -9.05
CA THR A 230 1.81 -1.59 -9.96
C THR A 230 1.29 -1.94 -11.36
N ALA A 231 0.58 -3.05 -11.49
CA ALA A 231 0.07 -3.54 -12.77
C ALA A 231 -0.91 -2.55 -13.45
N ASP A 232 -1.68 -1.81 -12.64
CA ASP A 232 -2.64 -0.78 -13.08
C ASP A 232 -1.99 0.48 -13.66
N ILE A 233 -0.75 0.78 -13.29
CA ILE A 233 0.00 1.94 -13.79
C ILE A 233 1.08 1.55 -14.81
N GLY A 234 1.19 0.27 -15.17
CA GLY A 234 2.07 -0.23 -16.20
C GLY A 234 3.56 -0.26 -15.83
N ASP A 235 3.91 -0.25 -14.54
CA ASP A 235 5.29 -0.43 -14.12
C ASP A 235 5.70 -1.91 -14.20
N TYR A 236 6.91 -2.16 -14.67
CA TYR A 236 7.52 -3.48 -14.73
C TYR A 236 9.03 -3.38 -14.53
N ASN A 237 9.63 -4.47 -14.09
CA ASN A 237 11.05 -4.53 -13.81
C ASN A 237 11.84 -4.82 -15.08
N LEU A 238 13.01 -4.19 -15.18
CA LEU A 238 14.00 -4.38 -16.24
C LEU A 238 15.39 -4.61 -15.63
N VAL A 239 16.23 -5.31 -16.36
CA VAL A 239 17.68 -5.22 -16.13
C VAL A 239 18.11 -3.81 -16.49
N ASP A 240 18.81 -3.13 -15.58
CA ASP A 240 19.36 -1.80 -15.79
C ASP A 240 20.57 -1.89 -16.76
N PRO A 241 20.42 -1.53 -18.04
CA PRO A 241 21.48 -1.65 -19.02
C PRO A 241 22.61 -0.65 -18.79
N PHE A 242 22.30 0.49 -18.15
CA PHE A 242 23.29 1.51 -17.81
C PHE A 242 24.19 1.03 -16.67
N HIS A 243 23.63 0.36 -15.67
CA HIS A 243 24.40 -0.20 -14.55
C HIS A 243 25.31 -1.34 -15.03
N GLN A 244 24.76 -2.22 -15.87
CA GLN A 244 25.54 -3.31 -16.47
C GLN A 244 26.69 -2.78 -17.35
N ALA A 245 26.43 -1.76 -18.17
CA ALA A 245 27.46 -1.15 -19.01
C ALA A 245 28.54 -0.42 -18.19
N ALA A 246 28.17 0.23 -17.09
CA ALA A 246 29.10 1.01 -16.26
C ALA A 246 29.96 0.15 -15.34
N TYR A 247 29.43 -0.98 -14.83
CA TYR A 247 30.03 -1.74 -13.73
C TYR A 247 30.17 -3.23 -14.01
N GLY A 248 29.62 -3.75 -15.11
CA GLY A 248 29.60 -5.20 -15.40
C GLY A 248 28.69 -5.99 -14.45
N VAL A 249 27.84 -5.33 -13.65
CA VAL A 249 26.96 -5.91 -12.65
C VAL A 249 25.51 -5.77 -13.08
N ILE A 250 24.75 -6.86 -12.97
CA ILE A 250 23.30 -6.82 -13.21
C ILE A 250 22.62 -6.19 -12.00
N ALA A 251 21.81 -5.16 -12.27
CA ALA A 251 20.90 -4.58 -11.31
C ALA A 251 19.48 -4.53 -11.90
N ILE A 252 18.47 -4.69 -11.06
CA ILE A 252 17.08 -4.64 -11.48
C ILE A 252 16.49 -3.29 -11.10
N ASN A 253 15.83 -2.65 -12.06
CA ASN A 253 15.15 -1.38 -11.84
C ASN A 253 13.80 -1.38 -12.59
N TYR A 254 12.91 -0.42 -12.33
CA TYR A 254 11.67 -0.37 -13.09
C TYR A 254 11.79 0.47 -14.37
N ASN A 255 10.95 0.11 -15.33
CA ASN A 255 10.98 0.65 -16.69
C ASN A 255 11.08 2.17 -16.76
N ARG A 256 10.28 2.91 -15.99
CA ARG A 256 10.25 4.39 -16.05
C ARG A 256 11.58 5.02 -15.68
N ASP A 257 12.32 4.47 -14.73
CA ASP A 257 13.63 5.01 -14.36
C ASP A 257 14.68 4.65 -15.41
N VAL A 258 14.65 3.45 -15.96
CA VAL A 258 15.55 3.02 -17.02
C VAL A 258 15.31 3.84 -18.30
N GLU A 259 14.06 3.98 -18.74
CA GLU A 259 13.69 4.70 -19.96
C GLU A 259 14.03 6.20 -19.90
N ASN A 260 13.89 6.80 -18.73
CA ASN A 260 14.14 8.24 -18.56
C ASN A 260 15.58 8.58 -18.19
N PHE A 261 16.41 7.60 -17.85
CA PHE A 261 17.75 7.85 -17.30
C PHE A 261 18.66 8.65 -18.26
N ALA A 262 18.64 8.33 -19.54
CA ALA A 262 19.50 9.04 -20.52
C ALA A 262 19.22 10.55 -20.55
N ILE A 263 17.94 10.94 -20.41
CA ILE A 263 17.55 12.34 -20.39
C ILE A 263 17.89 12.98 -19.04
N LEU A 264 17.61 12.27 -17.94
CA LEU A 264 17.95 12.73 -16.58
C LEU A 264 19.46 12.94 -16.43
N ARG A 265 20.28 12.03 -16.95
CA ARG A 265 21.72 12.14 -16.94
C ARG A 265 22.17 13.43 -17.67
N ARG A 266 21.69 13.69 -18.88
CA ARG A 266 22.01 14.91 -19.63
C ARG A 266 21.55 16.16 -18.87
N MET A 267 20.41 16.10 -18.20
CA MET A 267 19.91 17.21 -17.40
C MET A 267 20.84 17.48 -16.21
N ILE A 268 21.30 16.45 -15.52
CA ILE A 268 22.26 16.53 -14.43
C ILE A 268 23.58 17.12 -14.94
N GLU A 269 24.17 16.55 -16.00
CA GLU A 269 25.44 17.00 -16.57
C GLU A 269 25.42 18.49 -16.97
N ARG A 270 24.26 19.00 -17.40
CA ARG A 270 24.08 20.44 -17.74
C ARG A 270 23.84 21.33 -16.51
N MET A 271 23.34 20.76 -15.44
CA MET A 271 23.03 21.47 -14.19
C MET A 271 24.25 21.65 -13.29
N VAL A 272 25.14 20.65 -13.29
CA VAL A 272 26.31 20.58 -12.41
C VAL A 272 27.59 20.35 -13.22
N GLY A 273 28.73 20.70 -12.66
CA GLY A 273 30.01 20.50 -13.35
C GLY A 273 30.46 19.04 -13.37
N PRO A 274 31.50 18.71 -14.15
CA PRO A 274 32.00 17.33 -14.30
C PRO A 274 32.55 16.72 -12.99
N ASP A 275 33.04 17.55 -12.08
CA ASP A 275 33.58 17.11 -10.79
C ASP A 275 32.52 16.99 -9.69
N ASP A 276 31.25 17.27 -10.02
CA ASP A 276 30.16 17.17 -9.08
C ASP A 276 29.79 15.70 -8.80
N PRO A 277 29.50 15.32 -7.54
CA PRO A 277 29.10 13.96 -7.22
C PRO A 277 27.89 13.44 -8.01
N MET A 278 26.93 14.32 -8.41
CA MET A 278 25.79 13.91 -9.25
C MET A 278 26.22 13.52 -10.67
N SER A 279 27.29 14.10 -11.22
CA SER A 279 27.87 13.69 -12.53
C SER A 279 28.40 12.24 -12.50
N GLY A 280 28.66 11.72 -11.31
CA GLY A 280 29.04 10.32 -11.07
C GLY A 280 27.88 9.32 -11.23
N TYR A 281 26.63 9.76 -11.39
CA TYR A 281 25.49 8.86 -11.61
C TYR A 281 25.54 8.27 -13.03
N LYS A 282 25.95 7.03 -13.14
CA LYS A 282 26.09 6.32 -14.42
C LYS A 282 24.86 5.49 -14.77
N SER A 283 23.95 5.28 -13.80
CA SER A 283 22.75 4.46 -13.93
C SER A 283 21.62 4.98 -13.04
N PRO A 284 20.34 4.63 -13.31
CA PRO A 284 19.25 4.89 -12.37
C PRO A 284 19.49 4.25 -10.99
N THR A 285 20.17 3.10 -10.94
CA THR A 285 20.56 2.45 -9.68
C THR A 285 21.50 3.32 -8.85
N ASP A 286 22.42 4.07 -9.46
CA ASP A 286 23.30 5.01 -8.75
C ASP A 286 22.54 6.19 -8.14
N MET A 287 21.44 6.62 -8.77
CA MET A 287 20.60 7.71 -8.24
C MET A 287 19.85 7.30 -6.99
N GLY A 288 19.68 6.02 -6.76
CA GLY A 288 18.89 5.49 -5.67
C GLY A 288 19.68 5.16 -4.41
N VAL A 289 18.94 4.95 -3.32
CA VAL A 289 19.43 4.39 -2.07
C VAL A 289 18.50 3.25 -1.67
N ASN A 290 18.94 2.00 -1.84
CA ASN A 290 18.16 0.81 -1.54
C ASN A 290 19.07 -0.28 -0.96
N MET A 291 18.87 -0.59 0.32
CA MET A 291 19.60 -1.63 1.06
C MET A 291 18.66 -2.75 1.51
N ALA A 292 17.52 -2.93 0.82
CA ALA A 292 16.51 -3.91 1.24
C ALA A 292 17.05 -5.36 1.23
N ALA A 293 17.96 -5.69 0.32
CA ALA A 293 18.61 -6.99 0.29
C ALA A 293 19.34 -7.35 1.60
N GLU A 294 19.93 -6.35 2.27
CA GLU A 294 20.62 -6.57 3.55
C GLU A 294 19.71 -7.02 4.69
N GLY A 295 18.41 -6.76 4.55
CA GLY A 295 17.40 -7.20 5.51
C GLY A 295 16.94 -8.64 5.30
N ILE A 296 17.14 -9.23 4.12
CA ILE A 296 16.71 -10.60 3.83
C ILE A 296 17.60 -11.57 4.62
N ILE A 297 16.98 -12.41 5.44
CA ILE A 297 17.65 -13.44 6.27
C ILE A 297 17.18 -14.86 5.93
N ASP A 298 16.00 -14.99 5.30
CA ASP A 298 15.46 -16.22 4.74
C ASP A 298 14.76 -15.88 3.42
N ASP A 299 15.46 -16.18 2.31
CA ASP A 299 15.00 -15.88 0.96
C ASP A 299 13.76 -16.69 0.58
N GLU A 300 13.68 -17.97 1.00
CA GLU A 300 12.53 -18.81 0.68
C GLU A 300 11.25 -18.31 1.37
N ALA A 301 11.34 -17.88 2.62
CA ALA A 301 10.22 -17.25 3.31
C ALA A 301 9.73 -15.98 2.59
N CYS A 302 10.66 -15.17 2.06
CA CYS A 302 10.32 -13.99 1.27
C CYS A 302 9.70 -14.36 -0.08
N ARG A 303 10.20 -15.41 -0.76
CA ARG A 303 9.64 -15.92 -2.03
C ARG A 303 8.19 -16.37 -1.86
N GLU A 304 7.90 -17.18 -0.84
CA GLU A 304 6.56 -17.68 -0.59
C GLU A 304 5.59 -16.54 -0.20
N ALA A 305 6.00 -15.63 0.67
CA ALA A 305 5.21 -14.46 1.02
C ALA A 305 4.90 -13.58 -0.21
N ALA A 306 5.87 -13.39 -1.09
CA ALA A 306 5.72 -12.64 -2.34
C ALA A 306 4.73 -13.32 -3.30
N LYS A 307 4.79 -14.65 -3.46
CA LYS A 307 3.81 -15.42 -4.25
C LYS A 307 2.39 -15.22 -3.73
N GLN A 308 2.20 -15.26 -2.41
CA GLN A 308 0.90 -15.00 -1.79
C GLN A 308 0.42 -13.56 -2.04
N GLU A 309 1.30 -12.55 -2.02
CA GLU A 309 0.91 -11.18 -2.34
C GLU A 309 0.52 -11.03 -3.82
N ILE A 310 1.18 -11.73 -4.74
CA ILE A 310 0.79 -11.76 -6.17
C ILE A 310 -0.63 -12.31 -6.33
N VAL A 311 -0.98 -13.40 -5.64
CA VAL A 311 -2.34 -13.96 -5.66
C VAL A 311 -3.36 -12.98 -5.05
N ARG A 312 -3.02 -12.27 -3.96
CA ARG A 312 -3.89 -11.22 -3.40
C ARG A 312 -4.14 -10.09 -4.40
N ARG A 313 -3.10 -9.67 -5.16
CA ARG A 313 -3.24 -8.65 -6.21
C ARG A 313 -4.11 -9.11 -7.35
N TYR A 314 -4.02 -10.36 -7.77
CA TYR A 314 -4.92 -10.94 -8.76
C TYR A 314 -6.39 -10.78 -8.33
N PHE A 315 -6.77 -11.20 -7.13
CA PHE A 315 -8.15 -11.04 -6.65
C PHE A 315 -8.57 -9.57 -6.54
N ARG A 316 -7.67 -8.70 -6.09
CA ARG A 316 -7.93 -7.28 -6.01
C ARG A 316 -8.25 -6.68 -7.38
N TYR A 317 -7.42 -6.91 -8.39
CA TYR A 317 -7.65 -6.33 -9.72
C TYR A 317 -8.87 -6.94 -10.42
N ASN A 318 -9.21 -8.20 -10.18
CA ASN A 318 -10.48 -8.77 -10.65
C ASN A 318 -11.66 -8.03 -10.03
N ARG A 319 -11.64 -7.72 -8.74
CA ARG A 319 -12.65 -6.88 -8.10
C ARG A 319 -12.67 -5.47 -8.69
N ASP A 320 -11.53 -4.82 -8.77
CA ASP A 320 -11.39 -3.45 -9.27
C ASP A 320 -11.91 -3.35 -10.73
N PHE A 321 -11.78 -4.43 -11.52
CA PHE A 321 -12.35 -4.52 -12.87
C PHE A 321 -13.88 -4.58 -12.87
N VAL A 322 -14.48 -5.40 -12.03
CA VAL A 322 -15.95 -5.50 -11.90
C VAL A 322 -16.54 -4.20 -11.37
N GLU A 323 -15.84 -3.50 -10.48
CA GLU A 323 -16.21 -2.18 -9.97
C GLU A 323 -15.92 -1.02 -10.95
N GLY A 324 -15.31 -1.31 -12.12
CA GLY A 324 -15.03 -0.32 -13.17
C GLY A 324 -13.85 0.60 -12.89
N SER A 325 -13.01 0.28 -11.91
CA SER A 325 -11.85 1.10 -11.52
C SER A 325 -10.55 0.73 -12.23
N THR A 326 -10.50 -0.42 -12.95
CA THR A 326 -9.37 -0.83 -13.80
C THR A 326 -9.83 -1.45 -15.11
N GLY A 327 -8.90 -1.59 -16.09
CA GLY A 327 -9.16 -2.10 -17.43
C GLY A 327 -8.75 -3.57 -17.61
N ARG A 328 -9.14 -4.15 -18.76
CA ARG A 328 -8.78 -5.53 -19.17
C ARG A 328 -7.27 -5.74 -19.31
N ASP A 329 -6.53 -4.69 -19.66
CA ASP A 329 -5.07 -4.79 -19.80
C ASP A 329 -4.39 -5.10 -18.48
N THR A 330 -4.90 -4.55 -17.36
CA THR A 330 -4.43 -4.89 -16.02
C THR A 330 -4.67 -6.36 -15.68
N LEU A 331 -5.86 -6.90 -16.03
CA LEU A 331 -6.14 -8.33 -15.78
C LEU A 331 -5.20 -9.23 -16.59
N ARG A 332 -5.04 -8.96 -17.90
CA ARG A 332 -4.12 -9.73 -18.76
C ARG A 332 -2.70 -9.71 -18.20
N ARG A 333 -2.24 -8.53 -17.76
CA ARG A 333 -0.93 -8.40 -17.13
C ARG A 333 -0.81 -9.22 -15.85
N MET A 334 -1.85 -9.25 -15.02
CA MET A 334 -1.86 -10.09 -13.82
C MET A 334 -1.80 -11.58 -14.14
N ASP A 335 -2.48 -12.05 -15.20
CA ASP A 335 -2.39 -13.43 -15.65
C ASP A 335 -0.96 -13.78 -16.11
N GLU A 336 -0.29 -12.88 -16.85
CA GLU A 336 1.11 -13.02 -17.25
C GLU A 336 2.06 -13.07 -16.04
N ILE A 337 1.85 -12.20 -15.05
CA ILE A 337 2.63 -12.17 -13.80
C ILE A 337 2.46 -13.47 -13.01
N MET A 338 1.23 -13.96 -12.86
CA MET A 338 0.97 -15.23 -12.16
C MET A 338 1.62 -16.41 -12.87
N ALA A 339 1.53 -16.46 -14.21
CA ALA A 339 2.20 -17.49 -15.01
C ALA A 339 3.73 -17.43 -14.87
N LYS A 340 4.32 -16.22 -14.82
CA LYS A 340 5.76 -15.98 -14.67
C LYS A 340 6.34 -16.60 -13.40
N VAL A 341 5.59 -16.57 -12.29
CA VAL A 341 6.02 -17.15 -11.00
C VAL A 341 5.38 -18.51 -10.69
N GLY A 342 4.54 -19.02 -11.59
CA GLY A 342 3.93 -20.35 -11.48
C GLY A 342 2.89 -20.48 -10.38
N VAL A 343 2.13 -19.40 -10.06
CA VAL A 343 1.08 -19.41 -9.02
C VAL A 343 -0.33 -19.40 -9.62
N LYS A 344 -1.28 -19.92 -8.85
CA LYS A 344 -2.71 -19.99 -9.17
C LYS A 344 -3.54 -19.39 -8.05
N PRO A 345 -4.80 -18.99 -8.31
CA PRO A 345 -5.69 -18.48 -7.26
C PRO A 345 -5.85 -19.44 -6.07
N ASP A 346 -5.92 -20.75 -6.35
CA ASP A 346 -6.11 -21.79 -5.34
C ASP A 346 -4.85 -22.09 -4.49
N ASP A 347 -3.68 -21.52 -4.81
CA ASP A 347 -2.49 -21.59 -3.97
C ASP A 347 -2.63 -20.77 -2.68
N ARG A 348 -3.69 -19.96 -2.58
CA ARG A 348 -4.07 -19.31 -1.35
C ARG A 348 -4.96 -20.25 -0.54
N SER A 349 -4.48 -20.66 0.65
CA SER A 349 -5.07 -21.72 1.52
C SER A 349 -6.56 -21.57 1.78
N VAL A 350 -7.07 -20.34 1.83
CA VAL A 350 -8.48 -20.01 2.15
C VAL A 350 -9.43 -20.00 0.96
N VAL A 351 -8.92 -20.05 -0.29
CA VAL A 351 -9.76 -19.92 -1.50
C VAL A 351 -10.62 -21.16 -1.71
N SER A 352 -10.00 -22.33 -1.86
CA SER A 352 -10.74 -23.58 -2.04
C SER A 352 -11.69 -23.90 -0.88
N PRO A 353 -11.32 -23.70 0.41
CA PRO A 353 -12.25 -23.88 1.54
C PRO A 353 -13.46 -22.94 1.52
N ALA A 354 -13.29 -21.68 1.08
CA ALA A 354 -14.40 -20.73 0.96
C ALA A 354 -15.38 -21.17 -0.14
N ARG A 355 -14.86 -21.57 -1.32
CA ARG A 355 -15.67 -22.09 -2.44
C ARG A 355 -16.42 -23.37 -2.05
N GLN A 356 -15.77 -24.31 -1.38
CA GLN A 356 -16.41 -25.51 -0.81
C GLN A 356 -17.53 -25.15 0.19
N ALA A 357 -17.32 -24.10 1.01
CA ALA A 357 -18.36 -23.67 1.96
C ALA A 357 -19.61 -23.15 1.24
N ALA A 358 -19.45 -22.45 0.09
CA ALA A 358 -20.59 -22.01 -0.75
C ALA A 358 -21.34 -23.20 -1.34
N GLU A 359 -20.62 -24.17 -1.92
CA GLU A 359 -21.21 -25.41 -2.47
C GLU A 359 -21.95 -26.23 -1.39
N GLU A 360 -21.38 -26.28 -0.19
CA GLU A 360 -22.03 -26.95 0.94
C GLU A 360 -23.25 -26.16 1.44
N ALA A 361 -23.28 -24.82 1.36
CA ALA A 361 -24.46 -24.03 1.67
C ALA A 361 -25.61 -24.37 0.73
N GLU A 362 -25.33 -24.49 -0.58
CA GLU A 362 -26.32 -24.89 -1.58
C GLU A 362 -26.85 -26.30 -1.32
N ARG A 363 -25.99 -27.28 -1.08
CA ARG A 363 -26.39 -28.66 -0.73
C ARG A 363 -27.22 -28.75 0.56
N ARG A 364 -27.03 -27.82 1.50
CA ARG A 364 -27.72 -27.78 2.80
C ARG A 364 -28.83 -26.72 2.87
N ARG A 365 -29.38 -26.34 1.74
CA ARG A 365 -30.50 -25.37 1.65
C ARG A 365 -31.70 -25.75 2.53
N ASP A 366 -32.04 -27.04 2.60
CA ASP A 366 -33.16 -27.56 3.38
C ASP A 366 -32.88 -27.47 4.90
N ALA A 367 -31.61 -27.32 5.32
CA ALA A 367 -31.18 -27.09 6.69
C ALA A 367 -30.99 -25.58 7.02
N GLY A 368 -31.60 -24.69 6.23
CA GLY A 368 -31.59 -23.25 6.48
C GLY A 368 -30.28 -22.54 6.07
N LYS A 369 -29.44 -23.17 5.23
CA LYS A 369 -28.27 -22.52 4.64
C LYS A 369 -28.64 -21.84 3.33
N GLY A 370 -27.93 -20.74 3.02
CA GLY A 370 -28.30 -19.82 1.94
C GLY A 370 -29.41 -18.86 2.33
N HIS A 371 -29.65 -17.88 1.49
CA HIS A 371 -30.72 -16.90 1.66
C HIS A 371 -31.26 -16.46 0.29
N ARG A 372 -32.58 -16.62 0.08
CA ARG A 372 -33.26 -16.23 -1.18
C ARG A 372 -32.59 -16.77 -2.45
N GLY A 373 -32.13 -18.04 -2.43
CA GLY A 373 -31.44 -18.65 -3.58
C GLY A 373 -29.96 -18.21 -3.76
N ILE A 374 -29.40 -17.44 -2.82
CA ILE A 374 -28.01 -17.02 -2.82
C ILE A 374 -27.21 -17.89 -1.85
N TYR A 375 -26.13 -18.49 -2.34
CA TYR A 375 -25.26 -19.38 -1.57
C TYR A 375 -23.84 -18.82 -1.59
N CYS A 376 -23.37 -18.36 -0.44
CA CYS A 376 -22.05 -17.77 -0.25
C CYS A 376 -21.25 -18.55 0.79
N GLY A 377 -19.94 -18.57 0.60
CA GLY A 377 -18.98 -19.15 1.52
C GLY A 377 -17.88 -18.18 1.85
N ALA A 378 -17.33 -18.32 3.07
CA ALA A 378 -16.13 -17.63 3.52
C ALA A 378 -15.25 -18.63 4.26
N ALA A 379 -13.93 -18.38 4.21
CA ALA A 379 -12.96 -19.15 5.00
C ALA A 379 -11.87 -18.21 5.52
N ILE A 380 -11.45 -18.47 6.75
CA ILE A 380 -10.37 -17.74 7.41
C ILE A 380 -9.36 -18.73 8.00
N GLU A 381 -8.07 -18.47 7.76
CA GLU A 381 -6.96 -19.24 8.29
C GLU A 381 -6.56 -18.70 9.65
N LEU A 382 -6.50 -19.57 10.62
CA LEU A 382 -6.13 -19.30 12.01
C LEU A 382 -4.84 -20.02 12.36
N ARG A 383 -4.00 -19.40 13.17
CA ARG A 383 -2.78 -20.01 13.69
C ARG A 383 -2.87 -20.17 15.20
N LEU A 384 -2.75 -21.41 15.65
CA LEU A 384 -2.75 -21.81 17.06
C LEU A 384 -1.42 -22.52 17.37
N GLY A 385 -0.39 -21.76 17.74
CA GLY A 385 0.97 -22.29 17.81
C GLY A 385 1.45 -22.69 16.41
N ASP A 386 1.81 -23.97 16.24
CA ASP A 386 2.27 -24.54 14.97
C ASP A 386 1.13 -25.13 14.11
N GLU A 387 -0.11 -25.11 14.60
CA GLU A 387 -1.28 -25.63 13.88
C GLU A 387 -1.95 -24.54 13.04
N GLU A 388 -2.25 -24.87 11.78
CA GLU A 388 -3.09 -24.08 10.89
C GLU A 388 -4.49 -24.66 10.83
N ILE A 389 -5.49 -23.87 11.17
CA ILE A 389 -6.90 -24.27 11.19
C ILE A 389 -7.68 -23.36 10.26
N ILE A 390 -8.52 -23.93 9.39
CA ILE A 390 -9.41 -23.16 8.52
C ILE A 390 -10.81 -23.14 9.15
N ALA A 391 -11.24 -21.97 9.60
CA ALA A 391 -12.63 -21.76 10.00
C ALA A 391 -13.44 -21.34 8.76
N LYS A 392 -14.58 -22.02 8.53
CA LYS A 392 -15.48 -21.80 7.40
C LYS A 392 -16.77 -21.12 7.85
N GLY A 393 -17.34 -20.27 7.00
CA GLY A 393 -18.64 -19.66 7.18
C GLY A 393 -19.53 -19.89 5.95
N LYS A 394 -20.83 -20.08 6.18
CA LYS A 394 -21.87 -20.23 5.18
C LYS A 394 -22.95 -19.20 5.46
N ASN A 395 -23.45 -18.53 4.43
CA ASN A 395 -24.56 -17.62 4.64
C ASN A 395 -25.85 -18.34 5.03
N SER A 396 -26.76 -17.61 5.66
CA SER A 396 -28.07 -18.06 6.09
C SER A 396 -29.05 -16.88 6.10
N SER A 397 -30.31 -17.13 6.48
CA SER A 397 -31.26 -16.04 6.75
C SER A 397 -30.89 -15.15 7.93
N LEU A 398 -29.96 -15.59 8.80
CA LEU A 398 -29.55 -14.87 10.02
C LEU A 398 -28.30 -14.05 9.84
N MET A 399 -27.32 -14.50 9.04
CA MET A 399 -26.05 -13.81 8.90
C MET A 399 -25.36 -14.13 7.57
N HIS A 400 -24.44 -13.24 7.17
CA HIS A 400 -23.57 -13.39 6.01
C HIS A 400 -22.52 -14.49 6.24
N ALA A 401 -21.90 -14.98 5.17
CA ALA A 401 -20.89 -16.04 5.25
C ALA A 401 -19.64 -15.58 6.03
N GLU A 402 -19.23 -14.34 5.84
CA GLU A 402 -18.12 -13.68 6.54
C GLU A 402 -18.38 -13.61 8.04
N SER A 403 -19.58 -13.19 8.42
CA SER A 403 -20.02 -13.09 9.80
C SER A 403 -19.95 -14.46 10.49
N ALA A 404 -20.43 -15.50 9.80
CA ALA A 404 -20.35 -16.89 10.29
C ALA A 404 -18.89 -17.36 10.42
N ALA A 405 -18.01 -17.03 9.45
CA ALA A 405 -16.60 -17.38 9.50
C ALA A 405 -15.89 -16.71 10.69
N ILE A 406 -16.15 -15.41 10.92
CA ILE A 406 -15.59 -14.68 12.07
C ILE A 406 -16.06 -15.26 13.40
N LEU A 407 -17.35 -15.55 13.56
CA LEU A 407 -17.85 -16.18 14.80
C LEU A 407 -17.22 -17.55 15.03
N ASN A 408 -17.08 -18.37 13.99
CA ASN A 408 -16.43 -19.67 14.12
C ASN A 408 -14.93 -19.52 14.47
N ALA A 409 -14.25 -18.54 13.87
CA ALA A 409 -12.86 -18.24 14.18
C ALA A 409 -12.65 -17.84 15.65
N VAL A 410 -13.45 -16.91 16.17
CA VAL A 410 -13.31 -16.46 17.56
C VAL A 410 -13.73 -17.53 18.55
N LYS A 411 -14.69 -18.42 18.21
CA LYS A 411 -15.01 -19.58 19.04
C LYS A 411 -13.82 -20.54 19.16
N ILE A 412 -13.11 -20.80 18.06
CA ILE A 412 -11.90 -21.64 18.06
C ILE A 412 -10.83 -21.04 18.98
N PHE A 413 -10.51 -19.74 18.83
CA PHE A 413 -9.56 -19.05 19.70
C PHE A 413 -10.00 -19.02 21.16
N ALA A 414 -11.30 -18.85 21.42
CA ALA A 414 -11.89 -18.91 22.76
C ALA A 414 -12.01 -20.34 23.31
N LYS A 415 -11.60 -21.39 22.57
CA LYS A 415 -11.73 -22.80 22.91
C LYS A 415 -13.17 -23.20 23.31
N LEU A 416 -14.14 -22.73 22.50
CA LEU A 416 -15.56 -23.04 22.66
C LEU A 416 -15.99 -24.10 21.64
N PRO A 417 -16.92 -24.99 21.97
CA PRO A 417 -17.54 -25.91 21.03
C PRO A 417 -18.21 -25.19 19.86
N ASP A 418 -18.24 -25.83 18.69
CA ASP A 418 -18.81 -25.23 17.46
C ASP A 418 -20.30 -24.90 17.59
N ASP A 419 -21.06 -25.72 18.32
CA ASP A 419 -22.49 -25.54 18.59
C ASP A 419 -22.82 -24.45 19.62
N THR A 420 -21.79 -23.83 20.23
CA THR A 420 -21.99 -22.78 21.23
C THR A 420 -22.61 -21.54 20.59
N HIS A 421 -23.76 -21.10 21.11
CA HIS A 421 -24.35 -19.81 20.78
C HIS A 421 -23.67 -18.70 21.61
N VAL A 422 -23.04 -17.76 20.93
CA VAL A 422 -22.30 -16.64 21.56
C VAL A 422 -23.03 -15.31 21.39
N ILE A 423 -24.11 -15.27 20.59
CA ILE A 423 -25.00 -14.12 20.47
C ILE A 423 -26.37 -14.50 20.97
N SER A 424 -26.91 -13.72 21.91
CA SER A 424 -28.24 -13.93 22.49
C SER A 424 -29.33 -13.79 21.42
N PRO A 425 -30.32 -14.72 21.36
CA PRO A 425 -31.46 -14.60 20.46
C PRO A 425 -32.21 -13.27 20.59
N GLN A 426 -32.34 -12.74 21.83
CA GLN A 426 -33.01 -11.46 22.10
C GLN A 426 -32.25 -10.29 21.47
N VAL A 427 -30.92 -10.34 21.43
CA VAL A 427 -30.09 -9.33 20.76
C VAL A 427 -30.30 -9.42 19.25
N ILE A 428 -30.28 -10.62 18.66
CA ILE A 428 -30.56 -10.82 17.22
C ILE A 428 -31.93 -10.26 16.85
N ASP A 429 -32.98 -10.58 17.61
CA ASP A 429 -34.33 -10.09 17.36
C ASP A 429 -34.43 -8.57 17.45
N SER A 430 -33.66 -7.95 18.37
CA SER A 430 -33.60 -6.50 18.51
C SER A 430 -32.90 -5.84 17.34
N MET A 431 -31.80 -6.43 16.85
CA MET A 431 -31.10 -5.95 15.65
C MET A 431 -32.00 -6.04 14.41
N ILE A 432 -32.70 -7.15 14.22
CA ILE A 432 -33.62 -7.33 13.06
C ILE A 432 -34.76 -6.29 13.15
N ARG A 433 -35.31 -6.02 14.33
CA ARG A 433 -36.33 -4.98 14.51
C ARG A 433 -35.79 -3.60 14.16
N LEU A 434 -34.58 -3.26 14.59
CA LEU A 434 -33.94 -1.99 14.26
C LEU A 434 -33.74 -1.84 12.74
N LYS A 435 -33.26 -2.89 12.06
CA LYS A 435 -33.13 -2.90 10.58
C LYS A 435 -34.45 -2.61 9.86
N ARG A 436 -35.55 -3.19 10.35
CA ARG A 436 -36.88 -2.92 9.79
C ARG A 436 -37.33 -1.46 9.99
N ILE A 437 -37.00 -0.84 11.12
CA ILE A 437 -37.27 0.60 11.38
C ILE A 437 -36.52 1.47 10.36
N PHE A 438 -35.30 1.08 9.98
CA PHE A 438 -34.52 1.76 8.95
C PHE A 438 -34.93 1.41 7.51
N GLY A 439 -36.02 0.66 7.33
CA GLY A 439 -36.56 0.31 6.00
C GLY A 439 -35.86 -0.89 5.32
N SER A 440 -34.97 -1.59 6.03
CA SER A 440 -34.35 -2.80 5.47
C SER A 440 -35.31 -4.01 5.55
N SER A 441 -35.47 -4.72 4.43
CA SER A 441 -36.18 -6.00 4.39
C SER A 441 -35.27 -7.20 4.71
N ALA A 442 -33.95 -7.00 4.80
CA ALA A 442 -32.96 -8.05 5.07
C ALA A 442 -32.86 -8.32 6.57
N ALA A 443 -33.11 -9.55 6.97
CA ALA A 443 -32.90 -10.00 8.36
C ALA A 443 -31.45 -10.43 8.60
N SER A 444 -30.72 -10.82 7.54
CA SER A 444 -29.36 -11.32 7.64
C SER A 444 -28.39 -10.23 8.15
N LEU A 445 -27.56 -10.56 9.13
CA LEU A 445 -26.61 -9.64 9.76
C LEU A 445 -25.26 -9.70 9.02
N ASP A 446 -24.74 -8.53 8.69
CA ASP A 446 -23.38 -8.37 8.19
C ASP A 446 -22.34 -8.44 9.32
N VAL A 447 -21.04 -8.35 8.98
CA VAL A 447 -19.95 -8.46 9.97
C VAL A 447 -20.05 -7.37 11.03
N LYS A 448 -20.36 -6.11 10.65
CA LYS A 448 -20.49 -5.02 11.61
C LYS A 448 -21.61 -5.30 12.60
N GLU A 449 -22.77 -5.67 12.09
CA GLU A 449 -23.96 -5.98 12.91
C GLU A 449 -23.72 -7.18 13.82
N VAL A 450 -23.01 -8.20 13.35
CA VAL A 450 -22.63 -9.37 14.17
C VAL A 450 -21.65 -8.97 15.28
N LEU A 451 -20.67 -8.11 15.01
CA LEU A 451 -19.74 -7.63 16.03
C LEU A 451 -20.47 -6.77 17.09
N ASP A 452 -21.40 -5.92 16.66
CA ASP A 452 -22.24 -5.10 17.57
C ASP A 452 -23.12 -6.02 18.43
N ALA A 453 -23.73 -7.05 17.85
CA ALA A 453 -24.54 -8.03 18.59
C ALA A 453 -23.71 -8.88 19.55
N LEU A 454 -22.48 -9.27 19.18
CA LEU A 454 -21.55 -9.99 20.03
C LEU A 454 -21.13 -9.12 21.23
N ALA A 455 -20.84 -7.84 20.98
CA ALA A 455 -20.51 -6.87 22.03
C ALA A 455 -21.69 -6.68 23.02
N ALA A 456 -22.92 -6.54 22.53
CA ALA A 456 -24.11 -6.46 23.37
C ALA A 456 -24.31 -7.75 24.21
N SER A 457 -24.10 -8.91 23.62
CA SER A 457 -24.23 -10.19 24.32
C SER A 457 -23.14 -10.40 25.39
N SER A 458 -21.94 -9.85 25.19
CA SER A 458 -20.80 -9.98 26.09
C SER A 458 -21.01 -9.32 27.45
N VAL A 459 -22.01 -8.43 27.59
CA VAL A 459 -22.37 -7.77 28.85
C VAL A 459 -22.86 -8.79 29.88
N THR A 460 -23.57 -9.83 29.44
CA THR A 460 -24.22 -10.83 30.32
C THR A 460 -23.72 -12.27 30.12
N ASP A 461 -23.03 -12.53 29.02
CA ASP A 461 -22.54 -13.87 28.66
C ASP A 461 -21.00 -13.92 28.64
N GLU A 462 -20.43 -14.73 29.52
CA GLU A 462 -18.99 -14.95 29.62
C GLU A 462 -18.38 -15.55 28.35
N LYS A 463 -19.10 -16.42 27.63
CA LYS A 463 -18.62 -17.02 26.38
C LYS A 463 -18.51 -15.94 25.29
N ALA A 464 -19.49 -15.04 25.20
CA ALA A 464 -19.45 -13.89 24.29
C ALA A 464 -18.26 -12.96 24.62
N ARG A 465 -17.98 -12.73 25.91
CA ARG A 465 -16.83 -11.92 26.36
C ARG A 465 -15.50 -12.50 25.89
N ARG A 466 -15.31 -13.80 26.08
CA ARG A 466 -14.11 -14.51 25.59
C ARG A 466 -13.97 -14.40 24.06
N CYS A 467 -15.08 -14.42 23.31
CA CYS A 467 -15.05 -14.22 21.87
C CYS A 467 -14.65 -12.78 21.48
N ILE A 468 -15.09 -11.76 22.22
CA ILE A 468 -14.67 -10.36 22.01
C ILE A 468 -13.16 -10.23 22.24
N GLU A 469 -12.62 -10.80 23.31
CA GLU A 469 -11.19 -10.77 23.61
C GLU A 469 -10.37 -11.46 22.49
N ALA A 470 -10.92 -12.55 21.92
CA ALA A 470 -10.30 -13.29 20.83
C ALA A 470 -10.23 -12.53 19.49
N LEU A 471 -11.02 -11.46 19.29
CA LEU A 471 -11.00 -10.66 18.05
C LEU A 471 -9.61 -10.10 17.73
N ALA A 472 -8.82 -9.75 18.75
CA ALA A 472 -7.46 -9.24 18.57
C ALA A 472 -6.52 -10.25 17.89
N LEU A 473 -6.80 -11.55 18.02
CA LEU A 473 -6.03 -12.63 17.42
C LEU A 473 -6.27 -12.81 15.91
N LEU A 474 -7.32 -12.18 15.37
CA LEU A 474 -7.62 -12.22 13.94
C LEU A 474 -6.71 -11.32 13.11
N LYS A 475 -5.92 -10.45 13.74
CA LYS A 475 -5.03 -9.54 13.04
C LYS A 475 -3.96 -10.31 12.25
N GLY A 476 -3.92 -10.04 10.95
CA GLY A 476 -2.98 -10.70 10.03
C GLY A 476 -3.46 -12.05 9.49
N CYS A 477 -4.61 -12.57 9.95
CA CYS A 477 -5.21 -13.77 9.38
C CYS A 477 -5.58 -13.56 7.90
N GLU A 478 -5.50 -14.65 7.13
CA GLU A 478 -5.87 -14.68 5.72
C GLU A 478 -7.34 -15.12 5.58
N MET A 479 -8.10 -14.41 4.76
CA MET A 479 -9.52 -14.71 4.53
C MET A 479 -9.88 -14.63 3.06
N HIS A 480 -10.81 -15.46 2.61
CA HIS A 480 -11.40 -15.38 1.28
C HIS A 480 -12.92 -15.52 1.35
N THR A 481 -13.62 -14.81 0.45
CA THR A 481 -15.08 -14.89 0.28
C THR A 481 -15.44 -15.15 -1.18
N THR A 482 -16.54 -15.83 -1.43
CA THR A 482 -16.95 -16.23 -2.79
C THR A 482 -17.71 -15.15 -3.55
N HIS A 483 -17.79 -13.94 -3.01
CA HIS A 483 -18.53 -12.81 -3.60
C HIS A 483 -17.97 -11.47 -3.17
N LEU A 484 -18.33 -10.41 -3.88
CA LEU A 484 -17.98 -9.04 -3.52
C LEU A 484 -18.63 -8.62 -2.20
N LEU A 485 -17.82 -8.01 -1.34
CA LEU A 485 -18.27 -7.54 -0.03
C LEU A 485 -18.97 -6.19 -0.13
N ASN A 486 -19.98 -5.99 0.70
CA ASN A 486 -20.53 -4.67 0.98
C ASN A 486 -19.71 -3.94 2.08
N ASN A 487 -20.00 -2.67 2.30
CA ASN A 487 -19.27 -1.86 3.29
C ASN A 487 -19.43 -2.35 4.73
N GLY A 488 -20.57 -2.96 5.07
CA GLY A 488 -20.85 -3.51 6.40
C GLY A 488 -20.01 -4.75 6.72
N ASP A 489 -19.58 -5.48 5.68
CA ASP A 489 -18.69 -6.62 5.81
C ASP A 489 -17.21 -6.19 5.67
N GLU A 490 -16.88 -5.42 4.63
CA GLU A 490 -15.48 -5.12 4.29
C GLU A 490 -14.79 -4.22 5.32
N THR A 491 -15.48 -3.18 5.79
CA THR A 491 -14.89 -2.19 6.70
C THR A 491 -14.42 -2.80 8.02
N PRO A 492 -15.27 -3.55 8.76
CA PRO A 492 -14.82 -4.16 10.02
C PRO A 492 -13.75 -5.24 9.82
N LEU A 493 -13.78 -6.01 8.74
CA LEU A 493 -12.72 -6.99 8.43
C LEU A 493 -11.35 -6.29 8.25
N LYS A 494 -11.32 -5.16 7.55
CA LYS A 494 -10.11 -4.33 7.42
C LYS A 494 -9.66 -3.72 8.76
N GLN A 495 -10.61 -3.27 9.60
CA GLN A 495 -10.31 -2.71 10.91
C GLN A 495 -9.75 -3.76 11.88
N LEU A 496 -10.20 -5.01 11.79
CA LEU A 496 -9.62 -6.16 12.50
C LEU A 496 -8.22 -6.54 11.98
N GLY A 497 -7.79 -5.95 10.87
CA GLY A 497 -6.49 -6.22 10.28
C GLY A 497 -6.41 -7.53 9.52
N ILE A 498 -7.55 -8.08 9.07
CA ILE A 498 -7.64 -9.31 8.30
C ILE A 498 -7.27 -9.04 6.83
N ASN A 499 -6.49 -9.93 6.22
CA ASN A 499 -6.13 -9.89 4.81
C ASN A 499 -7.22 -10.57 3.95
N VAL A 500 -8.24 -9.80 3.56
CA VAL A 500 -9.39 -10.32 2.81
C VAL A 500 -9.16 -10.29 1.31
N THR A 501 -9.54 -11.37 0.64
CA THR A 501 -9.71 -11.45 -0.82
C THR A 501 -11.13 -11.94 -1.16
N THR A 502 -11.60 -11.61 -2.36
CA THR A 502 -12.97 -11.96 -2.80
C THR A 502 -12.94 -12.52 -4.21
N ASP A 503 -13.80 -13.49 -4.51
CA ASP A 503 -14.19 -13.74 -5.89
C ASP A 503 -14.92 -12.48 -6.40
N ALA A 504 -14.62 -12.07 -7.64
CA ALA A 504 -15.20 -10.86 -8.26
C ALA A 504 -16.63 -11.18 -8.81
N LYS A 505 -17.49 -11.71 -7.94
CA LYS A 505 -18.84 -12.12 -8.26
C LYS A 505 -19.86 -11.34 -7.44
N ILE A 506 -20.88 -10.81 -8.10
CA ILE A 506 -22.06 -10.27 -7.42
C ILE A 506 -22.90 -11.45 -6.97
N PRO A 507 -23.34 -11.53 -5.70
CA PRO A 507 -24.18 -12.62 -5.23
C PRO A 507 -25.58 -12.52 -5.87
N LEU A 508 -25.84 -13.41 -6.81
CA LEU A 508 -27.14 -13.51 -7.49
C LEU A 508 -27.85 -14.81 -7.08
N PRO A 509 -29.20 -14.83 -7.04
CA PRO A 509 -29.94 -16.06 -6.83
C PRO A 509 -29.58 -17.08 -7.90
N THR A 510 -29.33 -18.33 -7.49
CA THR A 510 -29.22 -19.47 -8.39
C THR A 510 -30.64 -19.74 -8.98
N LEU A 511 -30.78 -19.71 -10.31
CA LEU A 511 -32.00 -19.98 -11.03
C LEU A 511 -32.44 -21.45 -10.91
#